data_ae0bea505c743c9a2157ef186182fcb4
#
_entry.id   ae0bea505c743c9a2157ef186182fcb4
#
_cell.length_a   1.000
_cell.length_b   1.000
_cell.length_c   1.000
_cell.angle_alpha   90.00
_cell.angle_beta   90.00
_cell.angle_gamma   90.00
#
_symmetry.space_group_name_H-M   'P 1'
#
loop_
_entity.id
_entity.type
_entity.pdbx_description
1 polymer ?
#
loop_
_entity_poly.entity_id
_entity_poly.type
_entity_poly.pdbx_seq_one_letter_code
_entity_poly.pdbx_strand_id
1 'polypeptide(L)'
;MDEVQYDMYTTLATLYDTQDLTMPSSNAQRIGAIAETRFITECLERDFEPHTPTTPMPWDYIVHCPAGDLKVQIKSTSVRDRSAYTVNSSCGASVKGHMSDDIDVVGIYISPLQEWWMIPRYLIKSKTIKLYPENPSKSKYKQYQNNWSVYYE
;
A
#
# COMPACT_ATOMS: atom_id res chain seq x y z
N MET A 1 -16.39 40.10 18.62
CA MET A 1 -16.39 39.55 17.25
C MET A 1 -17.49 40.30 16.48
N ASP A 2 -17.11 40.93 15.38
CA ASP A 2 -18.09 41.62 14.54
C ASP A 2 -19.06 40.59 13.91
N GLU A 3 -20.32 40.99 13.76
CA GLU A 3 -21.41 40.22 13.15
C GLU A 3 -20.99 39.64 11.78
N VAL A 4 -20.19 40.37 11.00
CA VAL A 4 -19.65 39.97 9.69
C VAL A 4 -18.64 38.79 9.81
N GLN A 5 -17.90 38.77 10.88
CA GLN A 5 -16.89 37.71 11.11
C GLN A 5 -17.55 36.38 11.56
N TYR A 6 -18.65 36.51 12.31
CA TYR A 6 -19.44 35.36 12.72
C TYR A 6 -20.16 34.72 11.51
N ASP A 7 -20.70 35.56 10.61
CA ASP A 7 -21.38 35.11 9.40
C ASP A 7 -20.39 34.37 8.43
N MET A 8 -19.18 34.87 8.34
CA MET A 8 -18.15 34.24 7.50
C MET A 8 -17.74 32.83 8.01
N TYR A 9 -17.61 32.65 9.30
CA TYR A 9 -17.32 31.32 9.88
C TYR A 9 -18.51 30.37 9.75
N THR A 10 -19.73 30.89 9.93
CA THR A 10 -20.97 30.12 9.73
C THR A 10 -21.13 29.72 8.26
N THR A 11 -20.84 30.63 7.33
CA THR A 11 -20.89 30.37 5.89
C THR A 11 -19.82 29.38 5.46
N LEU A 12 -18.59 29.47 5.98
CA LEU A 12 -17.53 28.50 5.73
C LEU A 12 -17.89 27.13 6.32
N ALA A 13 -18.38 27.07 7.55
CA ALA A 13 -18.83 25.84 8.17
C ALA A 13 -19.96 25.18 7.36
N THR A 14 -20.92 25.98 6.85
CA THR A 14 -22.00 25.48 5.99
C THR A 14 -21.50 25.05 4.63
N LEU A 15 -20.51 25.72 4.04
CA LEU A 15 -19.85 25.30 2.79
C LEU A 15 -19.03 24.03 2.98
N TYR A 16 -18.44 23.82 4.14
CA TYR A 16 -17.77 22.55 4.48
C TYR A 16 -18.77 21.43 4.80
N ASP A 17 -19.95 21.77 5.31
CA ASP A 17 -21.00 20.80 5.66
C ASP A 17 -21.87 20.42 4.45
N THR A 18 -21.99 21.32 3.44
CA THR A 18 -22.74 21.10 2.19
C THR A 18 -21.88 20.67 1.01
N GLN A 19 -20.58 20.79 1.06
CA GLN A 19 -19.79 19.86 0.27
C GLN A 19 -20.15 18.52 0.86
N ASP A 20 -20.99 17.83 0.13
CA ASP A 20 -21.05 16.41 0.19
C ASP A 20 -19.60 15.94 0.29
N LEU A 21 -19.15 15.84 1.53
CA LEU A 21 -18.03 15.05 1.90
C LEU A 21 -18.54 13.62 1.69
N THR A 22 -19.00 13.33 0.47
CA THR A 22 -18.80 12.06 -0.16
C THR A 22 -17.27 11.87 -0.24
N MET A 23 -16.67 12.11 0.90
CA MET A 23 -15.60 11.28 1.28
C MET A 23 -16.31 9.98 1.49
N PRO A 24 -16.04 9.22 0.60
CA PRO A 24 -15.12 8.34 1.21
C PRO A 24 -14.05 7.99 0.21
N SER A 25 -12.91 8.38 0.47
CA SER A 25 -11.93 7.33 0.48
C SER A 25 -12.56 6.23 1.33
N SER A 26 -13.01 5.18 0.72
CA SER A 26 -13.40 3.98 1.47
C SER A 26 -12.30 3.74 2.49
N ASN A 27 -12.58 3.16 3.64
CA ASN A 27 -11.54 2.84 4.62
C ASN A 27 -10.35 2.12 3.94
N ALA A 28 -10.62 1.32 2.91
CA ALA A 28 -9.62 0.66 2.07
C ALA A 28 -8.71 1.64 1.30
N GLN A 29 -9.26 2.70 0.71
CA GLN A 29 -8.46 3.72 0.01
C GLN A 29 -7.57 4.49 0.97
N ARG A 30 -8.07 4.82 2.16
CA ARG A 30 -7.28 5.49 3.20
C ARG A 30 -6.13 4.61 3.70
N ILE A 31 -6.40 3.34 3.96
CA ILE A 31 -5.38 2.35 4.35
C ILE A 31 -4.33 2.22 3.24
N GLY A 32 -4.75 2.18 1.98
CA GLY A 32 -3.85 2.17 0.82
C GLY A 32 -2.94 3.39 0.78
N ALA A 33 -3.49 4.60 0.93
CA ALA A 33 -2.72 5.85 0.95
C ALA A 33 -1.73 5.90 2.12
N ILE A 34 -2.12 5.43 3.30
CA ILE A 34 -1.22 5.31 4.45
C ILE A 34 -0.07 4.35 4.15
N ALA A 35 -0.36 3.20 3.56
CA ALA A 35 0.66 2.22 3.20
C ALA A 35 1.68 2.81 2.21
N GLU A 36 1.22 3.48 1.16
CA GLU A 36 2.10 4.12 0.18
C GLU A 36 2.97 5.21 0.81
N THR A 37 2.40 6.07 1.65
CA THR A 37 3.14 7.13 2.36
C THR A 37 4.19 6.53 3.32
N ARG A 38 3.84 5.47 4.05
CA ARG A 38 4.78 4.75 4.92
C ARG A 38 5.87 4.08 4.12
N PHE A 39 5.55 3.50 2.96
CA PHE A 39 6.56 2.89 2.09
C PHE A 39 7.61 3.89 1.64
N ILE A 40 7.21 5.10 1.24
CA ILE A 40 8.14 6.18 0.89
C ILE A 40 9.07 6.49 2.07
N THR A 41 8.50 6.65 3.27
CA THR A 41 9.28 6.92 4.49
C THR A 41 10.30 5.80 4.77
N GLU A 42 9.86 4.55 4.72
CA GLU A 42 10.72 3.37 4.93
C GLU A 42 11.86 3.29 3.89
N CYS A 43 11.58 3.66 2.63
CA CYS A 43 12.61 3.74 1.60
C CYS A 43 13.67 4.81 1.95
N LEU A 44 13.22 6.03 2.26
CA LEU A 44 14.12 7.16 2.56
C LEU A 44 14.97 6.89 3.81
N GLU A 45 14.41 6.25 4.84
CA GLU A 45 15.16 5.86 6.05
C GLU A 45 16.26 4.82 5.77
N ARG A 46 16.18 4.13 4.62
CA ARG A 46 17.18 3.15 4.14
C ARG A 46 18.10 3.69 3.04
N ASP A 47 18.04 4.99 2.78
CA ASP A 47 18.75 5.62 1.65
C ASP A 47 18.35 5.04 0.28
N PHE A 48 17.10 4.58 0.15
CA PHE A 48 16.52 4.22 -1.14
C PHE A 48 15.73 5.40 -1.72
N GLU A 49 15.69 5.50 -3.04
CA GLU A 49 14.97 6.58 -3.72
C GLU A 49 13.74 6.03 -4.46
N PRO A 50 12.51 6.21 -3.92
CA PRO A 50 11.28 5.81 -4.60
C PRO A 50 10.83 6.88 -5.60
N HIS A 51 10.53 6.47 -6.83
CA HIS A 51 10.00 7.32 -7.89
C HIS A 51 8.62 6.84 -8.33
N THR A 52 7.67 7.76 -8.43
CA THR A 52 6.34 7.47 -8.99
C THR A 52 6.36 7.56 -10.51
N PRO A 53 5.66 6.68 -11.24
CA PRO A 53 5.54 6.82 -12.69
C PRO A 53 4.69 8.05 -13.04
N THR A 54 5.03 8.70 -14.16
CA THR A 54 4.29 9.86 -14.66
C THR A 54 2.94 9.46 -15.27
N THR A 55 2.85 8.27 -15.83
CA THR A 55 1.63 7.71 -16.41
C THR A 55 1.21 6.46 -15.64
N PRO A 56 -0.06 6.02 -15.73
CA PRO A 56 -0.52 4.79 -15.06
C PRO A 56 0.31 3.58 -15.49
N MET A 57 0.92 2.92 -14.52
CA MET A 57 1.74 1.71 -14.72
C MET A 57 1.24 0.61 -13.78
N PRO A 58 1.61 -0.67 -14.03
CA PRO A 58 1.26 -1.77 -13.15
C PRO A 58 1.93 -1.75 -11.77
N TRP A 59 2.94 -0.91 -11.59
CA TRP A 59 3.65 -0.69 -10.33
C TRP A 59 3.38 0.71 -9.80
N ASP A 60 3.52 0.88 -8.49
CA ASP A 60 3.34 2.17 -7.81
C ASP A 60 4.64 2.97 -7.79
N TYR A 61 5.79 2.29 -7.67
CA TYR A 61 7.10 2.91 -7.55
C TYR A 61 8.17 2.16 -8.37
N ILE A 62 9.14 2.91 -8.87
CA ILE A 62 10.46 2.39 -9.18
C ILE A 62 11.37 2.82 -8.03
N VAL A 63 11.99 1.86 -7.36
CA VAL A 63 12.87 2.12 -6.22
C VAL A 63 14.31 1.96 -6.66
N HIS A 64 15.06 3.06 -6.63
CA HIS A 64 16.50 3.00 -6.80
C HIS A 64 17.14 2.58 -5.47
N CYS A 65 17.85 1.46 -5.48
CA CYS A 65 18.42 0.83 -4.30
C CYS A 65 19.68 0.03 -4.65
N PRO A 66 20.39 -0.55 -3.67
CA PRO A 66 21.59 -1.34 -3.95
C PRO A 66 21.39 -2.49 -4.94
N ALA A 67 20.22 -3.11 -4.96
CA ALA A 67 19.87 -4.17 -5.91
C ALA A 67 19.64 -3.66 -7.36
N GLY A 68 19.53 -2.35 -7.55
CA GLY A 68 19.22 -1.71 -8.85
C GLY A 68 17.88 -0.98 -8.80
N ASP A 69 17.25 -0.82 -9.95
CA ASP A 69 15.94 -0.17 -10.09
C ASP A 69 14.84 -1.23 -10.05
N LEU A 70 14.12 -1.32 -8.93
CA LEU A 70 13.08 -2.31 -8.73
C LEU A 70 11.70 -1.69 -8.90
N LYS A 71 10.84 -2.34 -9.69
CA LYS A 71 9.43 -1.99 -9.87
C LYS A 71 8.62 -2.61 -8.75
N VAL A 72 8.00 -1.77 -7.93
CA VAL A 72 7.33 -2.18 -6.70
C VAL A 72 5.85 -1.86 -6.76
N GLN A 73 5.01 -2.87 -6.47
CA GLN A 73 3.58 -2.71 -6.26
C GLN A 73 3.31 -2.76 -4.76
N ILE A 74 2.59 -1.76 -4.24
CA ILE A 74 2.17 -1.71 -2.85
C ILE A 74 0.74 -2.22 -2.71
N LYS A 75 0.55 -3.07 -1.73
CA LYS A 75 -0.77 -3.53 -1.31
C LYS A 75 -0.91 -3.41 0.19
N SER A 76 -2.13 -3.24 0.65
CA SER A 76 -2.43 -3.14 2.07
C SER A 76 -3.62 -4.01 2.42
N THR A 77 -3.65 -4.45 3.66
CA THR A 77 -4.77 -5.20 4.21
C THR A 77 -5.00 -4.87 5.68
N SER A 78 -6.25 -4.86 6.07
CA SER A 78 -6.71 -4.91 7.47
C SER A 78 -7.62 -6.10 7.71
N VAL A 79 -7.89 -6.87 6.66
CA VAL A 79 -8.85 -7.98 6.69
C VAL A 79 -8.17 -9.24 7.22
N ARG A 80 -8.65 -9.68 8.39
CA ARG A 80 -8.21 -10.91 9.02
C ARG A 80 -9.31 -11.98 8.91
N ASP A 81 -8.94 -13.13 8.39
CA ASP A 81 -9.75 -14.35 8.42
C ASP A 81 -9.04 -15.37 9.31
N ARG A 82 -9.58 -15.60 10.50
CA ARG A 82 -8.98 -16.45 11.54
C ARG A 82 -7.56 -15.96 11.91
N SER A 83 -6.52 -16.69 11.51
CA SER A 83 -5.12 -16.36 11.78
C SER A 83 -4.38 -15.76 10.58
N ALA A 84 -5.06 -15.62 9.44
CA ALA A 84 -4.48 -15.11 8.21
C ALA A 84 -4.93 -13.68 7.89
N TYR A 85 -4.02 -12.86 7.41
CA TYR A 85 -4.36 -11.65 6.66
C TYR A 85 -4.37 -11.98 5.17
N THR A 86 -5.41 -11.54 4.48
CA THR A 86 -5.60 -11.86 3.07
C THR A 86 -5.44 -10.62 2.20
N VAL A 87 -4.77 -10.80 1.07
CA VAL A 87 -4.56 -9.76 0.07
C VAL A 87 -4.91 -10.32 -1.29
N ASN A 88 -5.68 -9.54 -2.07
CA ASN A 88 -5.91 -9.88 -3.47
C ASN A 88 -4.71 -9.43 -4.30
N SER A 89 -4.10 -10.35 -5.03
CA SER A 89 -2.95 -10.07 -5.89
C SER A 89 -3.34 -9.43 -7.23
N SER A 90 -4.63 -9.43 -7.60
CA SER A 90 -5.06 -8.81 -8.85
C SER A 90 -4.85 -7.29 -8.83
N CYS A 91 -4.39 -6.73 -9.94
CA CYS A 91 -4.39 -5.29 -10.18
C CYS A 91 -5.73 -4.89 -10.78
N GLY A 92 -6.36 -3.85 -10.20
CA GLY A 92 -7.76 -3.50 -10.40
C GLY A 92 -8.26 -3.28 -11.82
N ALA A 93 -7.42 -3.05 -12.82
CA ALA A 93 -7.86 -2.78 -14.20
C ALA A 93 -7.30 -3.77 -15.23
N SER A 94 -6.61 -4.82 -14.82
CA SER A 94 -6.13 -5.80 -15.79
C SER A 94 -7.28 -6.68 -16.25
N VAL A 95 -7.47 -6.72 -17.54
CA VAL A 95 -8.51 -7.47 -18.27
C VAL A 95 -8.55 -8.98 -17.92
N LYS A 96 -7.56 -9.49 -17.20
CA LYS A 96 -7.44 -10.91 -16.82
C LYS A 96 -7.27 -11.14 -15.31
N GLY A 97 -7.34 -10.09 -14.48
CA GLY A 97 -7.23 -10.24 -13.01
C GLY A 97 -5.91 -10.81 -12.52
N HIS A 98 -4.84 -10.76 -13.32
CA HIS A 98 -3.51 -11.19 -12.94
C HIS A 98 -2.60 -9.99 -12.70
N MET A 99 -1.74 -10.09 -11.69
CA MET A 99 -0.69 -9.11 -11.45
C MET A 99 0.33 -9.17 -12.59
N SER A 100 0.76 -8.00 -13.07
CA SER A 100 1.76 -7.90 -14.14
C SER A 100 3.07 -8.62 -13.78
N ASP A 101 3.69 -9.25 -14.76
CA ASP A 101 5.01 -9.86 -14.61
C ASP A 101 6.14 -8.82 -14.65
N ASP A 102 5.83 -7.57 -15.01
CA ASP A 102 6.78 -6.45 -14.98
C ASP A 102 7.08 -5.93 -13.57
N ILE A 103 6.40 -6.44 -12.55
CA ILE A 103 6.64 -6.09 -11.16
C ILE A 103 7.77 -6.97 -10.62
N ASP A 104 8.72 -6.38 -9.91
CA ASP A 104 9.83 -7.11 -9.26
C ASP A 104 9.47 -7.51 -7.83
N VAL A 105 8.87 -6.59 -7.08
CA VAL A 105 8.54 -6.78 -5.66
C VAL A 105 7.10 -6.36 -5.37
N VAL A 106 6.43 -7.15 -4.56
CA VAL A 106 5.13 -6.79 -3.98
C VAL A 106 5.32 -6.51 -2.50
N GLY A 107 5.18 -5.25 -2.12
CA GLY A 107 5.20 -4.82 -0.73
C GLY A 107 3.79 -4.88 -0.13
N ILE A 108 3.60 -5.70 0.88
CA ILE A 108 2.30 -5.83 1.55
C ILE A 108 2.39 -5.24 2.95
N TYR A 109 1.53 -4.28 3.22
CA TYR A 109 1.38 -3.63 4.52
C TYR A 109 0.16 -4.19 5.26
N ILE A 110 0.40 -4.77 6.43
CA ILE A 110 -0.67 -5.20 7.34
C ILE A 110 -0.95 -4.05 8.31
N SER A 111 -2.01 -3.30 8.05
CA SER A 111 -2.30 -2.04 8.73
C SER A 111 -2.45 -2.18 10.25
N PRO A 112 -3.21 -3.14 10.80
CA PRO A 112 -3.36 -3.26 12.25
C PRO A 112 -2.06 -3.58 13.00
N LEU A 113 -1.11 -4.23 12.33
CA LEU A 113 0.17 -4.63 12.90
C LEU A 113 1.31 -3.67 12.55
N GLN A 114 1.08 -2.74 11.61
CA GLN A 114 2.11 -1.85 11.05
C GLN A 114 3.33 -2.64 10.55
N GLU A 115 3.08 -3.71 9.84
CA GLU A 115 4.06 -4.71 9.45
C GLU A 115 4.15 -4.83 7.94
N TRP A 116 5.38 -5.01 7.44
CA TRP A 116 5.67 -5.15 6.02
C TRP A 116 6.07 -6.58 5.64
N TRP A 117 5.63 -6.99 4.44
CA TRP A 117 6.08 -8.23 3.79
C TRP A 117 6.53 -7.86 2.38
N MET A 118 7.84 -8.02 2.10
CA MET A 118 8.44 -7.69 0.81
C MET A 118 8.69 -8.96 0.00
N ILE A 119 7.73 -9.31 -0.87
CA ILE A 119 7.70 -10.59 -1.56
C ILE A 119 8.13 -10.42 -3.01
N PRO A 120 9.17 -11.14 -3.48
CA PRO A 120 9.49 -11.18 -4.90
C PRO A 120 8.27 -11.60 -5.74
N ARG A 121 7.98 -10.85 -6.79
CA ARG A 121 6.79 -11.04 -7.62
C ARG A 121 6.70 -12.46 -8.19
N TYR A 122 7.82 -13.04 -8.61
CA TYR A 122 7.86 -14.37 -9.23
C TYR A 122 7.36 -15.51 -8.33
N LEU A 123 7.33 -15.29 -7.00
CA LEU A 123 6.84 -16.28 -6.04
C LEU A 123 5.31 -16.26 -5.88
N ILE A 124 4.65 -15.20 -6.35
CA ILE A 124 3.20 -15.04 -6.21
C ILE A 124 2.52 -15.68 -7.41
N LYS A 125 1.92 -16.87 -7.19
CA LYS A 125 1.24 -17.66 -8.22
C LYS A 125 -0.28 -17.69 -8.09
N SER A 126 -0.81 -17.29 -6.93
CA SER A 126 -2.24 -17.32 -6.64
C SER A 126 -2.85 -15.94 -6.64
N LYS A 127 -4.16 -15.85 -6.91
CA LYS A 127 -4.92 -14.59 -6.84
C LYS A 127 -5.06 -14.06 -5.40
N THR A 128 -4.98 -14.92 -4.42
CA THR A 128 -5.07 -14.55 -3.01
C THR A 128 -3.77 -14.91 -2.30
N ILE A 129 -3.20 -13.93 -1.64
CA ILE A 129 -2.02 -14.09 -0.79
C ILE A 129 -2.51 -14.18 0.65
N LYS A 130 -2.09 -15.20 1.38
CA LYS A 130 -2.38 -15.38 2.80
C LYS A 130 -1.10 -15.25 3.61
N LEU A 131 -1.11 -14.33 4.57
CA LEU A 131 0.00 -14.06 5.47
C LEU A 131 -0.39 -14.42 6.89
N TYR A 132 0.51 -15.05 7.62
CA TYR A 132 0.29 -15.52 9.00
C TYR A 132 1.33 -14.90 9.93
N PRO A 133 1.15 -13.64 10.37
CA PRO A 133 2.16 -12.93 11.17
C PRO A 133 2.46 -13.61 12.51
N GLU A 134 1.43 -14.13 13.16
CA GLU A 134 1.55 -14.79 14.48
C GLU A 134 2.09 -16.24 14.37
N ASN A 135 1.98 -16.84 13.20
CA ASN A 135 2.50 -18.18 12.93
C ASN A 135 3.17 -18.21 11.54
N PRO A 136 4.33 -17.55 11.40
CA PRO A 136 5.02 -17.45 10.11
C PRO A 136 5.35 -18.81 9.49
N SER A 137 5.51 -19.86 10.28
CA SER A 137 5.77 -21.21 9.79
C SER A 137 4.67 -21.79 8.89
N LYS A 138 3.45 -21.29 9.01
CA LYS A 138 2.32 -21.62 8.12
C LYS A 138 2.36 -20.88 6.79
N SER A 139 3.10 -19.77 6.71
CA SER A 139 3.18 -18.97 5.50
C SER A 139 4.36 -19.40 4.63
N LYS A 140 4.09 -19.66 3.37
CA LYS A 140 5.16 -19.85 2.38
C LYS A 140 6.03 -18.61 2.17
N TYR A 141 5.56 -17.45 2.66
CA TYR A 141 6.25 -16.16 2.54
C TYR A 141 6.93 -15.72 3.84
N LYS A 142 7.06 -16.58 4.84
CA LYS A 142 7.57 -16.25 6.17
C LYS A 142 8.91 -15.51 6.18
N GLN A 143 9.79 -15.83 5.25
CA GLN A 143 11.12 -15.23 5.14
C GLN A 143 11.08 -13.73 4.71
N TYR A 144 9.95 -13.28 4.22
CA TYR A 144 9.76 -11.88 3.76
C TYR A 144 9.06 -10.99 4.78
N GLN A 145 8.73 -11.53 5.96
CA GLN A 145 8.13 -10.78 7.05
C GLN A 145 9.14 -9.79 7.63
N ASN A 146 8.80 -8.49 7.60
CA ASN A 146 9.68 -7.39 8.02
C ASN A 146 11.10 -7.49 7.44
N ASN A 147 11.23 -8.04 6.26
CA ASN A 147 12.50 -8.32 5.61
C ASN A 147 12.63 -7.52 4.31
N TRP A 148 13.55 -6.59 4.29
CA TRP A 148 13.86 -5.69 3.19
C TRP A 148 15.08 -6.14 2.35
N SER A 149 15.58 -7.35 2.56
CA SER A 149 16.80 -7.85 1.91
C SER A 149 16.72 -7.83 0.39
N VAL A 150 15.53 -7.98 -0.20
CA VAL A 150 15.31 -7.92 -1.65
C VAL A 150 15.81 -6.63 -2.30
N TYR A 151 15.91 -5.54 -1.54
CA TYR A 151 16.41 -4.25 -2.03
C TYR A 151 17.93 -4.12 -1.97
N TYR A 152 18.63 -5.06 -1.35
CA TYR A 152 20.09 -5.04 -1.17
C TYR A 152 20.81 -6.09 -2.04
N GLU A 153 20.10 -7.08 -2.54
CA GLU A 153 20.60 -8.19 -3.36
C GLU A 153 20.44 -7.88 -4.88
#